data_85f0d440187ca86af4d6b86b161c06de
#
_entry.id   85f0d440187ca86af4d6b86b161c06de
#
_cell.length_a   1.000
_cell.length_b   1.000
_cell.length_c   1.000
_cell.angle_alpha   90.00
_cell.angle_beta   90.00
_cell.angle_gamma   90.00
#
_symmetry.space_group_name_H-M   'P 1'
#
loop_
_entity.id
_entity.type
_entity.pdbx_description
1 polymer ?
#
loop_
_entity_poly.entity_id
_entity_poly.type
_entity_poly.pdbx_seq_one_letter_code
_entity_poly.pdbx_strand_id
1 'polypeptide(L)'
;MPYPLIYLSCARPERGRQTDQSAAMSIRNDSAPTENQLVARNIHRFRRERAMSLGELARRSGLSKQTLSKIEQGLGNPTVDTLAQLGGALDLPARRFLTEWGSPVYVQRHDEGSWNAHAEWAERILDETYGSGYVRTLVLTLERVGRQPQVIDPRPSGTLHHLYVITGKVRAGPVSEPIDLVAGDFARFPGDTPHLLACLSERASAHMVTTVPQVRQFGPTVTSSVDAGSVFDRNGAQATP
;
A
#
# COMPACT_ATOMS: atom_id res chain seq x y z
N MET A 1 10.71 15.17 -37.15
CA MET A 1 11.82 14.22 -36.95
C MET A 1 11.29 13.08 -36.11
N PRO A 2 11.17 11.84 -36.61
CA PRO A 2 10.64 10.71 -35.85
C PRO A 2 11.75 10.16 -34.95
N TYR A 3 11.41 9.96 -33.67
CA TYR A 3 12.26 9.26 -32.72
C TYR A 3 12.38 7.77 -33.07
N PRO A 4 13.55 7.16 -32.94
CA PRO A 4 13.72 5.73 -33.25
C PRO A 4 12.99 4.87 -32.20
N LEU A 5 12.12 4.00 -32.69
CA LEU A 5 11.51 2.90 -31.94
C LEU A 5 12.61 1.94 -31.48
N ILE A 6 12.86 1.92 -30.17
CA ILE A 6 13.71 0.89 -29.57
C ILE A 6 12.89 -0.39 -29.51
N TYR A 7 13.18 -1.32 -30.42
CA TYR A 7 12.66 -2.69 -30.37
C TYR A 7 13.27 -3.42 -29.18
N LEU A 8 12.51 -3.56 -28.10
CA LEU A 8 12.81 -4.51 -27.03
C LEU A 8 12.42 -5.92 -27.51
N SER A 9 13.41 -6.65 -28.01
CA SER A 9 13.29 -8.07 -28.31
C SER A 9 13.19 -8.84 -26.99
N CYS A 10 12.01 -9.36 -26.65
CA CYS A 10 11.85 -10.35 -25.59
C CYS A 10 12.35 -11.71 -26.11
N ALA A 11 13.62 -12.03 -25.87
CA ALA A 11 14.12 -13.39 -26.02
C ALA A 11 13.53 -14.28 -24.92
N ARG A 12 12.96 -15.43 -25.31
CA ARG A 12 12.56 -16.50 -24.39
C ARG A 12 13.79 -17.00 -23.63
N PRO A 13 13.72 -17.27 -22.33
CA PRO A 13 14.80 -17.98 -21.65
C PRO A 13 14.83 -19.43 -22.11
N GLU A 14 15.93 -19.84 -22.74
CA GLU A 14 16.24 -21.24 -23.02
C GLU A 14 16.41 -21.99 -21.68
N ARG A 15 15.78 -23.17 -21.59
CA ARG A 15 15.97 -24.11 -20.47
C ARG A 15 17.38 -24.69 -20.55
N GLY A 16 18.10 -24.58 -19.46
CA GLY A 16 19.17 -25.50 -19.11
C GLY A 16 20.56 -24.94 -19.18
N ARG A 17 21.03 -24.46 -18.03
CA ARG A 17 22.36 -24.78 -17.48
C ARG A 17 22.34 -24.52 -15.97
N GLN A 18 22.43 -25.63 -15.23
CA GLN A 18 22.86 -25.57 -13.84
C GLN A 18 24.26 -24.96 -13.82
N THR A 19 24.41 -23.77 -13.33
CA THR A 19 25.69 -23.20 -12.97
C THR A 19 25.69 -22.92 -11.48
N ASP A 20 26.56 -23.66 -10.85
CA ASP A 20 27.23 -23.47 -9.56
C ASP A 20 26.71 -22.30 -8.66
N GLN A 21 25.95 -22.69 -7.63
CA GLN A 21 25.40 -21.79 -6.61
C GLN A 21 26.45 -21.33 -5.57
N SER A 22 27.75 -21.43 -5.87
CA SER A 22 28.82 -21.15 -4.92
C SER A 22 29.44 -19.76 -4.98
N ALA A 23 29.06 -18.90 -5.93
CA ALA A 23 29.71 -17.59 -6.10
C ALA A 23 28.79 -16.35 -5.92
N ALA A 24 27.51 -16.56 -5.56
CA ALA A 24 26.57 -15.45 -5.29
C ALA A 24 26.47 -15.12 -3.80
N MET A 25 27.57 -15.28 -3.08
CA MET A 25 27.64 -14.86 -1.68
C MET A 25 28.44 -13.58 -1.59
N SER A 26 27.74 -12.55 -1.12
CA SER A 26 28.33 -11.33 -0.56
C SER A 26 28.42 -10.09 -1.45
N ILE A 27 27.28 -9.50 -1.76
CA ILE A 27 27.12 -8.08 -1.48
C ILE A 27 25.86 -7.94 -0.62
N ARG A 28 25.93 -8.40 0.62
CA ARG A 28 25.06 -7.86 1.66
C ARG A 28 25.52 -6.43 1.87
N ASN A 29 24.67 -5.50 1.51
CA ASN A 29 24.84 -4.11 1.85
C ASN A 29 24.78 -4.04 3.39
N ASP A 30 25.93 -4.05 4.05
CA ASP A 30 26.14 -4.10 5.51
C ASP A 30 25.67 -2.83 6.24
N SER A 31 24.78 -2.05 5.64
CA SER A 31 24.34 -0.76 6.18
C SER A 31 22.80 -0.56 6.20
N ALA A 32 21.99 -1.59 5.99
CA ALA A 32 20.55 -1.44 6.25
C ALA A 32 20.36 -1.19 7.76
N PRO A 33 19.72 -0.09 8.18
CA PRO A 33 19.46 0.16 9.58
C PRO A 33 18.61 -0.98 10.17
N THR A 34 18.95 -1.43 11.37
CA THR A 34 18.10 -2.39 12.08
C THR A 34 16.73 -1.76 12.34
N GLU A 35 15.69 -2.58 12.53
CA GLU A 35 14.33 -2.11 12.85
C GLU A 35 14.32 -1.16 14.06
N ASN A 36 15.14 -1.42 15.07
CA ASN A 36 15.28 -0.53 16.23
C ASN A 36 15.90 0.82 15.86
N GLN A 37 16.87 0.85 14.95
CA GLN A 37 17.45 2.09 14.44
C GLN A 37 16.47 2.86 13.58
N LEU A 38 15.64 2.17 12.79
CA LEU A 38 14.56 2.78 12.02
C LEU A 38 13.54 3.45 12.94
N VAL A 39 13.06 2.71 13.95
CA VAL A 39 12.12 3.23 14.96
C VAL A 39 12.70 4.44 15.69
N ALA A 40 13.96 4.33 16.14
CA ALA A 40 14.65 5.41 16.83
C ALA A 40 14.71 6.70 16.00
N ARG A 41 15.15 6.57 14.73
CA ARG A 41 15.24 7.68 13.78
C ARG A 41 13.87 8.32 13.55
N ASN A 42 12.83 7.52 13.37
CA ASN A 42 11.49 8.02 13.11
C ASN A 42 10.88 8.73 14.31
N ILE A 43 11.01 8.18 15.53
CA ILE A 43 10.54 8.83 16.77
C ILE A 43 11.25 10.17 16.95
N HIS A 44 12.57 10.20 16.87
CA HIS A 44 13.37 11.41 16.96
C HIS A 44 12.94 12.46 15.93
N ARG A 45 12.76 12.06 14.67
CA ARG A 45 12.31 12.92 13.58
C ARG A 45 10.93 13.50 13.87
N PHE A 46 9.93 12.68 14.15
CA PHE A 46 8.56 13.16 14.39
C PHE A 46 8.42 14.04 15.61
N ARG A 47 9.23 13.79 16.66
CA ARG A 47 9.33 14.69 17.81
C ARG A 47 9.88 16.06 17.39
N ARG A 48 10.95 16.08 16.61
CA ARG A 48 11.57 17.32 16.10
C ARG A 48 10.65 18.10 15.18
N GLU A 49 9.94 17.44 14.28
CA GLU A 49 8.95 18.05 13.38
C GLU A 49 7.83 18.77 14.17
N ARG A 50 7.54 18.31 15.39
CA ARG A 50 6.56 18.93 16.30
C ARG A 50 7.17 19.90 17.30
N ALA A 51 8.43 20.22 17.13
CA ALA A 51 9.18 21.10 18.05
C ALA A 51 9.12 20.66 19.53
N MET A 52 8.90 19.36 19.80
CA MET A 52 8.82 18.83 21.16
C MET A 52 10.22 18.56 21.73
N SER A 53 10.43 18.89 23.00
CA SER A 53 11.58 18.40 23.76
C SER A 53 11.43 16.93 24.11
N LEU A 54 12.54 16.26 24.41
CA LEU A 54 12.51 14.86 24.89
C LEU A 54 11.66 14.71 26.16
N GLY A 55 11.75 15.70 27.07
CA GLY A 55 10.96 15.70 28.30
C GLY A 55 9.47 15.88 28.06
N GLU A 56 9.10 16.71 27.09
CA GLU A 56 7.70 16.92 26.73
C GLU A 56 7.09 15.65 26.11
N LEU A 57 7.79 15.00 25.19
CA LEU A 57 7.31 13.75 24.62
C LEU A 57 7.21 12.64 25.67
N ALA A 58 8.19 12.54 26.57
CA ALA A 58 8.16 11.59 27.68
C ALA A 58 6.93 11.81 28.56
N ARG A 59 6.64 13.06 28.94
CA ARG A 59 5.46 13.42 29.75
C ARG A 59 4.16 13.06 29.02
N ARG A 60 4.03 13.36 27.73
CA ARG A 60 2.81 13.09 26.96
C ARG A 60 2.57 11.59 26.71
N SER A 61 3.64 10.83 26.52
CA SER A 61 3.56 9.39 26.28
C SER A 61 3.48 8.55 27.56
N GLY A 62 3.64 9.15 28.75
CA GLY A 62 3.71 8.42 30.01
C GLY A 62 5.00 7.64 30.22
N LEU A 63 6.02 7.84 29.37
CA LEU A 63 7.31 7.18 29.46
C LEU A 63 8.30 7.98 30.31
N SER A 64 9.28 7.29 30.91
CA SER A 64 10.40 7.99 31.53
C SER A 64 11.29 8.65 30.46
N LYS A 65 11.88 9.81 30.77
CA LYS A 65 12.84 10.50 29.89
C LYS A 65 14.02 9.59 29.54
N GLN A 66 14.45 8.74 30.48
CA GLN A 66 15.54 7.80 30.30
C GLN A 66 15.15 6.70 29.30
N THR A 67 13.96 6.13 29.42
CA THR A 67 13.43 5.13 28.48
C THR A 67 13.34 5.70 27.07
N LEU A 68 12.76 6.87 26.92
CA LEU A 68 12.63 7.54 25.62
C LEU A 68 13.99 7.86 25.00
N SER A 69 14.96 8.30 25.81
CA SER A 69 16.33 8.56 25.34
C SER A 69 16.99 7.29 24.79
N LYS A 70 16.85 6.16 25.48
CA LYS A 70 17.38 4.86 24.99
C LYS A 70 16.71 4.43 23.68
N ILE A 71 15.39 4.66 23.58
CA ILE A 71 14.66 4.34 22.35
C ILE A 71 15.17 5.21 21.19
N GLU A 72 15.29 6.53 21.36
CA GLU A 72 15.80 7.43 20.30
C GLU A 72 17.27 7.20 19.93
N GLN A 73 18.04 6.54 20.79
CA GLN A 73 19.42 6.11 20.51
C GLN A 73 19.50 4.74 19.80
N GLY A 74 18.36 4.06 19.59
CA GLY A 74 18.34 2.71 19.01
C GLY A 74 18.81 1.60 19.97
N LEU A 75 18.99 1.94 21.25
CA LEU A 75 19.43 1.03 22.30
C LEU A 75 18.26 0.36 23.05
N GLY A 76 17.04 0.82 22.79
CA GLY A 76 15.81 0.28 23.38
C GLY A 76 15.13 -0.69 22.41
N ASN A 77 14.31 -1.59 22.98
CA ASN A 77 13.38 -2.43 22.22
C ASN A 77 11.95 -2.06 22.67
N PRO A 78 11.31 -1.06 22.03
CA PRO A 78 9.98 -0.62 22.40
C PRO A 78 8.95 -1.71 22.08
N THR A 79 8.07 -1.98 23.05
CA THR A 79 6.92 -2.87 22.84
C THR A 79 5.88 -2.20 21.94
N VAL A 80 4.93 -2.97 21.41
CA VAL A 80 3.79 -2.44 20.63
C VAL A 80 3.02 -1.39 21.44
N ASP A 81 2.82 -1.61 22.75
CA ASP A 81 2.17 -0.65 23.64
C ASP A 81 2.97 0.65 23.77
N THR A 82 4.30 0.54 23.89
CA THR A 82 5.18 1.71 23.91
C THR A 82 5.07 2.52 22.60
N LEU A 83 5.04 1.84 21.46
CA LEU A 83 4.85 2.50 20.16
C LEU A 83 3.45 3.14 20.05
N ALA A 84 2.41 2.50 20.59
CA ALA A 84 1.06 3.06 20.62
C ALA A 84 0.99 4.33 21.50
N GLN A 85 1.61 4.32 22.69
CA GLN A 85 1.70 5.48 23.57
C GLN A 85 2.45 6.65 22.91
N LEU A 86 3.57 6.37 22.25
CA LEU A 86 4.32 7.38 21.50
C LEU A 86 3.51 7.90 20.30
N GLY A 87 2.78 7.01 19.63
CA GLY A 87 1.88 7.37 18.54
C GLY A 87 0.78 8.33 18.99
N GLY A 88 0.13 8.04 20.11
CA GLY A 88 -0.86 8.94 20.72
C GLY A 88 -0.28 10.30 21.13
N ALA A 89 0.92 10.31 21.73
CA ALA A 89 1.60 11.54 22.12
C ALA A 89 2.04 12.42 20.94
N LEU A 90 2.32 11.81 19.79
CA LEU A 90 2.75 12.46 18.56
C LEU A 90 1.61 12.65 17.54
N ASP A 91 0.39 12.23 17.88
CA ASP A 91 -0.75 12.23 16.96
C ASP A 91 -0.45 11.51 15.64
N LEU A 92 0.09 10.30 15.76
CA LEU A 92 0.47 9.43 14.65
C LEU A 92 0.10 7.97 14.94
N PRO A 93 -0.32 7.20 13.94
CA PRO A 93 -0.44 5.77 14.11
C PRO A 93 0.93 5.11 14.31
N ALA A 94 1.03 4.13 15.23
CA ALA A 94 2.29 3.47 15.62
C ALA A 94 3.10 2.91 14.43
N ARG A 95 2.42 2.43 13.38
CA ARG A 95 3.08 1.93 12.16
C ARG A 95 3.98 2.97 11.47
N ARG A 96 3.76 4.28 11.69
CA ARG A 96 4.60 5.34 11.13
C ARG A 96 6.04 5.27 11.65
N PHE A 97 6.24 4.68 12.80
CA PHE A 97 7.59 4.47 13.35
C PHE A 97 8.33 3.34 12.64
N LEU A 98 7.61 2.40 12.03
CA LEU A 98 8.14 1.25 11.31
C LEU A 98 8.25 1.48 9.79
N THR A 99 7.87 2.66 9.30
CA THR A 99 7.92 3.00 7.88
C THR A 99 9.25 3.70 7.57
N GLU A 100 9.96 3.25 6.56
CA GLU A 100 11.12 3.97 6.05
C GLU A 100 10.69 5.27 5.37
N TRP A 101 11.17 6.39 5.93
CA TRP A 101 10.96 7.72 5.36
C TRP A 101 12.29 8.32 4.96
N GLY A 102 12.36 8.79 3.73
CA GLY A 102 13.59 9.35 3.20
C GLY A 102 14.62 8.28 2.90
N SER A 103 14.15 7.12 2.42
CA SER A 103 15.02 6.14 1.78
C SER A 103 15.97 6.81 0.80
N PRO A 104 17.22 6.36 0.72
CA PRO A 104 18.08 6.71 -0.39
C PRO A 104 17.36 6.39 -1.70
N VAL A 105 17.82 6.97 -2.78
CA VAL A 105 17.28 6.71 -4.13
C VAL A 105 17.11 5.19 -4.30
N TYR A 106 15.86 4.73 -4.47
CA TYR A 106 15.57 3.35 -4.79
C TYR A 106 15.69 3.15 -6.29
N VAL A 107 16.43 2.15 -6.69
CA VAL A 107 16.61 1.79 -8.10
C VAL A 107 16.36 0.29 -8.23
N GLN A 108 15.39 -0.09 -9.04
CA GLN A 108 15.19 -1.47 -9.50
C GLN A 108 15.63 -1.55 -10.95
N ARG A 109 16.63 -2.38 -11.25
CA ARG A 109 17.12 -2.56 -12.60
C ARG A 109 16.14 -3.45 -13.41
N HIS A 110 16.25 -3.41 -14.75
CA HIS A 110 15.33 -4.12 -15.65
C HIS A 110 15.37 -5.64 -15.48
N ASP A 111 16.48 -6.18 -15.04
CA ASP A 111 16.74 -7.60 -14.78
C ASP A 111 16.48 -8.01 -13.32
N GLU A 112 16.15 -7.04 -12.46
CA GLU A 112 15.81 -7.28 -11.06
C GLU A 112 14.29 -7.46 -10.88
N GLY A 113 13.92 -8.20 -9.83
CA GLY A 113 12.53 -8.49 -9.50
C GLY A 113 11.96 -9.66 -10.30
N SER A 114 10.84 -10.17 -9.80
CA SER A 114 10.12 -11.29 -10.41
C SER A 114 8.86 -10.83 -11.12
N TRP A 115 8.50 -11.53 -12.20
CA TRP A 115 7.22 -11.38 -12.84
C TRP A 115 6.23 -12.40 -12.27
N ASN A 116 5.11 -11.92 -11.77
CA ASN A 116 3.99 -12.75 -11.36
C ASN A 116 3.06 -12.94 -12.55
N ALA A 117 2.99 -14.16 -13.05
CA ALA A 117 2.17 -14.49 -14.22
C ALA A 117 0.73 -14.84 -13.78
N HIS A 118 -0.24 -14.23 -14.46
CA HIS A 118 -1.66 -14.54 -14.42
C HIS A 118 -2.09 -15.12 -15.78
N ALA A 119 -3.37 -15.46 -15.94
CA ALA A 119 -3.85 -16.10 -17.15
C ALA A 119 -3.76 -15.20 -18.40
N GLU A 120 -3.91 -13.89 -18.25
CA GLU A 120 -4.02 -12.91 -19.35
C GLU A 120 -2.99 -11.77 -19.26
N TRP A 121 -2.31 -11.65 -18.13
CA TRP A 121 -1.27 -10.66 -17.93
C TRP A 121 -0.17 -11.17 -17.00
N ALA A 122 0.95 -10.49 -17.02
CA ALA A 122 1.97 -10.64 -16.00
C ALA A 122 2.25 -9.27 -15.38
N GLU A 123 2.53 -9.24 -14.09
CA GLU A 123 2.86 -8.03 -13.35
C GLU A 123 4.25 -8.11 -12.72
N ARG A 124 4.94 -6.99 -12.72
CA ARG A 124 6.18 -6.80 -11.96
C ARG A 124 6.00 -5.61 -11.03
N ILE A 125 6.11 -5.88 -9.74
CA ILE A 125 6.06 -4.84 -8.72
C ILE A 125 7.35 -4.03 -8.80
N LEU A 126 7.21 -2.71 -8.91
CA LEU A 126 8.34 -1.77 -8.91
C LEU A 126 8.59 -1.22 -7.50
N ASP A 127 7.52 -0.89 -6.79
CA ASP A 127 7.61 -0.33 -5.44
C ASP A 127 6.32 -0.55 -4.65
N GLU A 128 6.47 -0.71 -3.34
CA GLU A 128 5.36 -0.80 -2.39
C GLU A 128 5.64 0.11 -1.21
N THR A 129 4.81 1.11 -1.04
CA THR A 129 5.00 2.11 0.02
C THR A 129 3.82 2.11 0.97
N TYR A 130 4.11 2.01 2.27
CA TYR A 130 3.13 2.10 3.33
C TYR A 130 3.27 3.45 4.05
N GLY A 131 2.21 4.24 4.04
CA GLY A 131 2.21 5.57 4.67
C GLY A 131 0.84 5.93 5.23
N SER A 132 0.27 7.02 4.74
CA SER A 132 -1.15 7.38 4.99
C SER A 132 -2.14 6.50 4.23
N GLY A 133 -1.66 5.46 3.58
CA GLY A 133 -2.33 4.44 2.80
C GLY A 133 -1.28 3.48 2.27
N TYR A 134 -1.71 2.51 1.48
CA TYR A 134 -0.85 1.62 0.73
C TYR A 134 -0.80 2.08 -0.73
N VAL A 135 0.38 2.26 -1.26
CA VAL A 135 0.62 2.59 -2.67
C VAL A 135 1.47 1.49 -3.27
N ARG A 136 0.97 0.87 -4.33
CA ARG A 136 1.66 -0.17 -5.09
C ARG A 136 1.85 0.31 -6.51
N THR A 137 3.09 0.30 -6.96
CA THR A 137 3.49 0.69 -8.31
C THR A 137 3.98 -0.52 -9.07
N LEU A 138 3.45 -0.76 -10.25
CA LEU A 138 3.78 -1.95 -11.03
C LEU A 138 3.75 -1.70 -12.54
N VAL A 139 4.45 -2.56 -13.27
CA VAL A 139 4.35 -2.68 -14.73
C VAL A 139 3.56 -3.93 -15.06
N LEU A 140 2.68 -3.80 -16.03
CA LEU A 140 1.86 -4.87 -16.61
C LEU A 140 2.31 -5.17 -18.02
N THR A 141 2.35 -6.46 -18.35
CA THR A 141 2.36 -6.94 -19.71
C THR A 141 1.11 -7.78 -19.94
N LEU A 142 0.40 -7.50 -21.02
CA LEU A 142 -0.85 -8.16 -21.35
C LEU A 142 -0.72 -8.82 -22.73
N GLU A 143 -1.28 -10.00 -22.86
CA GLU A 143 -1.39 -10.71 -24.13
C GLU A 143 -2.86 -10.98 -24.45
N ARG A 144 -3.22 -10.89 -25.74
CA ARG A 144 -4.58 -11.16 -26.17
C ARG A 144 -4.89 -12.64 -26.05
N VAL A 145 -5.86 -12.97 -25.23
CA VAL A 145 -6.37 -14.33 -25.08
C VAL A 145 -7.74 -14.38 -25.76
N GLY A 146 -7.94 -15.37 -26.65
CA GLY A 146 -9.15 -15.50 -27.47
C GLY A 146 -10.42 -15.92 -26.71
N ARG A 147 -10.54 -15.59 -25.43
CA ARG A 147 -11.66 -15.87 -24.54
C ARG A 147 -12.18 -14.59 -23.88
N GLN A 148 -13.30 -14.70 -23.16
CA GLN A 148 -13.82 -13.57 -22.41
C GLN A 148 -12.81 -13.12 -21.33
N PRO A 149 -12.65 -11.79 -21.16
CA PRO A 149 -11.76 -11.24 -20.14
C PRO A 149 -12.13 -11.74 -18.74
N GLN A 150 -11.11 -12.03 -17.95
CA GLN A 150 -11.29 -12.40 -16.54
C GLN A 150 -11.73 -11.18 -15.74
N VAL A 151 -12.79 -11.35 -14.94
CA VAL A 151 -13.20 -10.35 -13.95
C VAL A 151 -12.28 -10.46 -12.74
N ILE A 152 -11.73 -9.33 -12.34
CA ILE A 152 -10.87 -9.20 -11.17
C ILE A 152 -11.75 -8.82 -9.97
N ASP A 153 -11.57 -9.54 -8.86
CA ASP A 153 -12.32 -9.31 -7.64
C ASP A 153 -12.03 -7.93 -7.02
N PRO A 154 -13.01 -7.34 -6.33
CA PRO A 154 -12.85 -6.07 -5.64
C PRO A 154 -11.69 -6.07 -4.64
N ARG A 155 -10.93 -5.00 -4.62
CA ARG A 155 -9.94 -4.67 -3.60
C ARG A 155 -10.62 -4.01 -2.39
N PRO A 156 -9.92 -3.76 -1.28
CA PRO A 156 -10.48 -3.03 -0.15
C PRO A 156 -11.13 -1.71 -0.54
N SER A 157 -12.19 -1.34 0.18
CA SER A 157 -12.98 -0.13 -0.09
C SER A 157 -12.12 1.14 -0.20
N GLY A 158 -12.43 1.96 -1.21
CA GLY A 158 -11.71 3.18 -1.54
C GLY A 158 -10.43 2.97 -2.35
N THR A 159 -10.14 1.73 -2.79
CA THR A 159 -9.04 1.47 -3.70
C THR A 159 -9.24 2.16 -5.04
N LEU A 160 -8.19 2.84 -5.53
CA LEU A 160 -8.15 3.43 -6.86
C LEU A 160 -7.00 2.84 -7.67
N HIS A 161 -7.28 2.56 -8.93
CA HIS A 161 -6.28 2.22 -9.93
C HIS A 161 -6.02 3.43 -10.84
N HIS A 162 -4.75 3.72 -11.07
CA HIS A 162 -4.26 4.72 -12.00
C HIS A 162 -3.47 3.98 -13.07
N LEU A 163 -4.02 3.89 -14.27
CA LEU A 163 -3.46 3.11 -15.36
C LEU A 163 -2.98 4.04 -16.49
N TYR A 164 -1.73 3.90 -16.89
CA TYR A 164 -1.14 4.55 -18.05
C TYR A 164 -0.71 3.50 -19.08
N VAL A 165 -1.26 3.54 -20.29
CA VAL A 165 -0.93 2.59 -21.34
C VAL A 165 0.36 3.03 -22.03
N ILE A 166 1.39 2.16 -21.98
CA ILE A 166 2.69 2.42 -22.62
C ILE A 166 2.68 1.99 -24.07
N THR A 167 2.18 0.77 -24.33
CA THR A 167 2.08 0.22 -25.71
C THR A 167 0.79 -0.57 -25.88
N GLY A 168 0.32 -0.66 -27.14
CA GLY A 168 -0.84 -1.48 -27.50
C GLY A 168 -2.17 -0.83 -27.14
N LYS A 169 -3.19 -1.69 -26.96
CA LYS A 169 -4.56 -1.29 -26.59
C LYS A 169 -5.06 -2.16 -25.45
N VAL A 170 -5.68 -1.53 -24.47
CA VAL A 170 -6.17 -2.17 -23.24
C VAL A 170 -7.62 -1.78 -22.99
N ARG A 171 -8.45 -2.75 -22.60
CA ARG A 171 -9.75 -2.50 -22.00
C ARG A 171 -9.63 -2.65 -20.48
N ALA A 172 -10.04 -1.64 -19.75
CA ALA A 172 -9.90 -1.61 -18.29
C ALA A 172 -11.09 -0.93 -17.63
N GLY A 173 -11.23 -1.08 -16.31
CA GLY A 173 -12.23 -0.39 -15.51
C GLY A 173 -13.33 -1.29 -14.98
N PRO A 174 -14.34 -0.72 -14.29
CA PRO A 174 -15.47 -1.46 -13.76
C PRO A 174 -16.17 -2.28 -14.84
N VAL A 175 -16.64 -3.47 -14.49
CA VAL A 175 -17.38 -4.33 -15.42
C VAL A 175 -18.62 -3.64 -15.98
N SER A 176 -19.24 -2.75 -15.18
CA SER A 176 -20.41 -1.97 -15.59
C SER A 176 -20.11 -0.88 -16.61
N GLU A 177 -18.87 -0.39 -16.65
CA GLU A 177 -18.48 0.74 -17.50
C GLU A 177 -17.00 0.61 -17.92
N PRO A 178 -16.67 -0.40 -18.73
CA PRO A 178 -15.30 -0.61 -19.19
C PRO A 178 -14.90 0.45 -20.23
N ILE A 179 -13.63 0.85 -20.21
CA ILE A 179 -13.06 1.85 -21.10
C ILE A 179 -11.96 1.25 -21.97
N ASP A 180 -11.93 1.62 -23.25
CA ASP A 180 -10.87 1.24 -24.19
C ASP A 180 -9.82 2.34 -24.23
N LEU A 181 -8.57 1.96 -24.02
CA LEU A 181 -7.41 2.83 -23.91
C LEU A 181 -6.37 2.44 -24.94
N VAL A 182 -5.71 3.44 -25.53
CA VAL A 182 -4.57 3.25 -26.43
C VAL A 182 -3.27 3.76 -25.81
N ALA A 183 -2.15 3.46 -26.44
CA ALA A 183 -0.84 3.96 -25.97
C ALA A 183 -0.85 5.49 -25.82
N GLY A 184 -0.40 5.97 -24.64
CA GLY A 184 -0.42 7.38 -24.23
C GLY A 184 -1.65 7.76 -23.41
N ASP A 185 -2.70 6.94 -23.35
CA ASP A 185 -3.88 7.23 -22.56
C ASP A 185 -3.65 6.92 -21.07
N PHE A 186 -4.32 7.71 -20.24
CA PHE A 186 -4.38 7.55 -18.80
C PHE A 186 -5.84 7.42 -18.34
N ALA A 187 -6.09 6.49 -17.44
CA ALA A 187 -7.37 6.34 -16.78
C ALA A 187 -7.21 6.14 -15.27
N ARG A 188 -8.16 6.66 -14.52
CA ARG A 188 -8.34 6.36 -13.10
C ARG A 188 -9.71 5.76 -12.88
N PHE A 189 -9.77 4.60 -12.24
CA PHE A 189 -11.03 3.92 -11.96
C PHE A 189 -11.03 3.25 -10.58
N PRO A 190 -12.22 3.00 -9.99
CA PRO A 190 -12.32 2.31 -8.71
C PRO A 190 -11.83 0.87 -8.83
N GLY A 191 -11.00 0.45 -7.87
CA GLY A 191 -10.52 -0.92 -7.73
C GLY A 191 -11.28 -1.72 -6.67
N ASP A 192 -12.18 -1.08 -5.96
CA ASP A 192 -13.06 -1.69 -4.95
C ASP A 192 -14.40 -2.19 -5.51
N THR A 193 -14.52 -2.23 -6.81
CA THR A 193 -15.63 -2.85 -7.55
C THR A 193 -15.09 -3.94 -8.48
N PRO A 194 -15.93 -4.93 -8.89
CA PRO A 194 -15.54 -5.88 -9.92
C PRO A 194 -15.08 -5.14 -11.17
N HIS A 195 -13.87 -5.41 -11.62
CA HIS A 195 -13.27 -4.71 -12.76
C HIS A 195 -12.54 -5.69 -13.67
N LEU A 196 -12.16 -5.23 -14.84
CA LEU A 196 -11.45 -6.03 -15.83
C LEU A 196 -10.20 -5.30 -16.33
N LEU A 197 -9.29 -6.11 -16.85
CA LEU A 197 -8.08 -5.66 -17.49
C LEU A 197 -7.78 -6.65 -18.64
N ALA A 198 -7.96 -6.22 -19.87
CA ALA A 198 -7.84 -7.09 -21.04
C ALA A 198 -7.03 -6.45 -22.16
N CYS A 199 -6.26 -7.26 -22.89
CA CYS A 199 -5.53 -6.81 -24.08
C CYS A 199 -6.44 -6.82 -25.31
N LEU A 200 -6.57 -5.68 -25.97
CA LEU A 200 -7.32 -5.55 -27.24
C LEU A 200 -6.44 -5.65 -28.48
N SER A 201 -5.13 -5.43 -28.35
CA SER A 201 -4.11 -5.67 -29.37
C SER A 201 -3.52 -7.09 -29.23
N GLU A 202 -2.53 -7.44 -30.01
CA GLU A 202 -1.80 -8.70 -29.81
C GLU A 202 -1.08 -8.71 -28.48
N ARG A 203 -0.42 -7.60 -28.15
CA ARG A 203 0.26 -7.34 -26.88
C ARG A 203 0.04 -5.91 -26.44
N ALA A 204 0.09 -5.68 -25.15
CA ALA A 204 0.07 -4.35 -24.54
C ALA A 204 0.97 -4.31 -23.31
N SER A 205 1.42 -3.12 -22.97
CA SER A 205 2.09 -2.86 -21.70
C SER A 205 1.53 -1.59 -21.05
N ALA A 206 1.47 -1.60 -19.74
CA ALA A 206 0.95 -0.47 -18.99
C ALA A 206 1.70 -0.31 -17.66
N HIS A 207 1.70 0.90 -17.16
CA HIS A 207 2.12 1.22 -15.80
C HIS A 207 0.87 1.43 -14.94
N MET A 208 0.81 0.80 -13.79
CA MET A 208 -0.33 0.93 -12.89
C MET A 208 0.13 1.32 -11.48
N VAL A 209 -0.54 2.31 -10.92
CA VAL A 209 -0.42 2.68 -9.52
C VAL A 209 -1.73 2.36 -8.83
N THR A 210 -1.68 1.51 -7.81
CA THR A 210 -2.83 1.19 -6.97
C THR A 210 -2.68 1.91 -5.63
N THR A 211 -3.67 2.72 -5.27
CA THR A 211 -3.73 3.37 -3.96
C THR A 211 -4.86 2.77 -3.15
N VAL A 212 -4.53 2.31 -1.95
CA VAL A 212 -5.51 1.83 -0.98
C VAL A 212 -5.53 2.82 0.18
N PRO A 213 -6.66 3.49 0.43
CA PRO A 213 -6.73 4.44 1.53
C PRO A 213 -6.59 3.72 2.86
N GLN A 214 -6.10 4.44 3.84
CA GLN A 214 -6.05 3.97 5.19
C GLN A 214 -7.46 3.89 5.77
N VAL A 215 -8.05 2.71 5.80
CA VAL A 215 -9.28 2.48 6.57
C VAL A 215 -8.90 2.50 8.04
N ARG A 216 -9.56 3.33 8.84
CA ARG A 216 -9.47 3.23 10.31
C ARG A 216 -10.02 1.85 10.68
N GLN A 217 -9.15 0.92 11.04
CA GLN A 217 -9.56 -0.43 11.47
C GLN A 217 -10.38 -0.42 12.76
N PHE A 218 -10.34 0.69 13.50
CA PHE A 218 -11.12 0.92 14.71
C PHE A 218 -11.73 2.31 14.61
N GLY A 219 -12.89 2.40 13.98
CA GLY A 219 -13.78 3.54 14.20
C GLY A 219 -14.32 3.48 15.64
N PRO A 220 -14.69 4.61 16.26
CA PRO A 220 -15.41 4.55 17.53
C PRO A 220 -16.62 3.65 17.30
N THR A 221 -16.73 2.61 18.12
CA THR A 221 -17.94 1.78 18.17
C THR A 221 -19.06 2.73 18.58
N VAL A 222 -19.91 3.12 17.64
CA VAL A 222 -21.15 3.82 17.97
C VAL A 222 -21.99 2.77 18.65
N THR A 223 -21.89 2.67 19.97
CA THR A 223 -22.89 2.05 20.81
C THR A 223 -24.12 2.91 20.63
N SER A 224 -25.01 2.50 19.73
CA SER A 224 -26.38 2.98 19.73
C SER A 224 -26.98 2.54 21.07
N SER A 225 -26.97 3.44 22.04
CA SER A 225 -27.88 3.33 23.18
C SER A 225 -29.30 3.44 22.59
N VAL A 226 -29.89 2.31 22.36
CA VAL A 226 -31.34 2.22 22.18
C VAL A 226 -31.90 2.55 23.55
N ASP A 227 -32.28 3.81 23.74
CA ASP A 227 -33.13 4.22 24.85
C ASP A 227 -34.44 3.46 24.73
N ALA A 228 -34.52 2.36 25.45
CA ALA A 228 -35.76 1.71 25.75
C ALA A 228 -36.53 2.55 26.77
N GLY A 229 -37.06 3.67 26.30
CA GLY A 229 -38.05 4.45 27.05
C GLY A 229 -39.31 3.66 27.14
N SER A 230 -39.43 2.83 28.16
CA SER A 230 -40.71 2.25 28.60
C SER A 230 -41.57 3.35 29.16
N VAL A 231 -42.48 3.85 28.36
CA VAL A 231 -43.64 4.59 28.90
C VAL A 231 -44.71 3.56 29.22
N PHE A 232 -44.69 3.06 30.45
CA PHE A 232 -45.86 2.49 31.08
C PHE A 232 -46.68 3.66 31.65
N ASP A 233 -47.75 4.03 30.98
CA ASP A 233 -48.80 4.88 31.56
C ASP A 233 -49.84 3.97 32.17
N ARG A 234 -49.88 3.92 33.52
CA ARG A 234 -50.96 3.39 34.30
C ARG A 234 -51.87 4.58 34.67
N ASN A 235 -52.99 4.64 34.04
CA ASN A 235 -54.16 5.19 34.74
C ASN A 235 -55.45 4.70 34.09
N GLY A 236 -56.00 3.67 34.71
CA GLY A 236 -57.39 3.31 34.51
C GLY A 236 -58.27 4.32 35.27
N ALA A 237 -59.31 4.79 34.59
CA ALA A 237 -60.49 5.32 35.24
C ALA A 237 -61.72 4.97 34.39
N GLN A 238 -62.51 4.10 34.93
CA GLN A 238 -63.90 3.83 34.51
C GLN A 238 -64.75 5.07 34.70
N ALA A 239 -65.66 5.29 33.80
CA ALA A 239 -66.97 5.88 34.08
C ALA A 239 -67.96 5.61 32.94
N THR A 240 -68.93 4.79 33.23
CA THR A 240 -70.24 4.74 32.63
C THR A 240 -71.15 5.74 33.39
N PRO A 241 -72.36 6.10 32.91
CA PRO A 241 -73.31 5.36 32.11
C PRO A 241 -73.58 5.88 30.69
#